data_d77775fee92e39b2d4b77f6b578f606e
#
_entry.id   d77775fee92e39b2d4b77f6b578f606e
#
_cell.length_a   1.000
_cell.length_b   1.000
_cell.length_c   1.000
_cell.angle_alpha   90.00
_cell.angle_beta   90.00
_cell.angle_gamma   90.00
#
_symmetry.space_group_name_H-M   'P 1'
#
loop_
_entity.id
_entity.type
_entity.pdbx_description
1 polymer ?
#
loop_
_entity_poly.entity_id
_entity_poly.type
_entity_poly.pdbx_seq_one_letter_code
_entity_poly.pdbx_strand_id
1 'polypeptide(L)'
;MEPQTGVFVTSLSTDAWEPDPDVGGLMHILCDVPGVWAGFTRYDTAPAPVAWTPPQRETFMILEGAARIEIANGATLEMRSGDIASLPAGTETTWHITAPFREFWVFSGPKVEEEA
;
A
#
# COMPACT_ATOMS: atom_id res chain seq x y z
N MET A 1 15.90 -3.13 -8.37
CA MET A 1 17.16 -2.85 -9.09
C MET A 1 17.48 -1.37 -9.05
N GLU A 2 18.73 -1.04 -8.85
CA GLU A 2 19.19 0.35 -8.85
C GLU A 2 20.29 0.48 -9.91
N PRO A 3 19.90 0.72 -11.18
CA PRO A 3 20.88 0.79 -12.28
C PRO A 3 21.82 1.98 -12.21
N GLN A 4 21.45 2.98 -11.44
CA GLN A 4 22.22 4.19 -11.21
C GLN A 4 21.83 4.72 -9.84
N THR A 5 22.73 5.38 -9.13
CA THR A 5 22.45 5.92 -7.79
C THR A 5 21.16 6.75 -7.80
N GLY A 6 20.21 6.38 -6.94
CA GLY A 6 18.93 7.07 -6.79
C GLY A 6 17.87 6.74 -7.84
N VAL A 7 18.19 5.84 -8.78
CA VAL A 7 17.23 5.39 -9.79
C VAL A 7 16.82 3.94 -9.49
N PHE A 8 15.53 3.70 -9.28
CA PHE A 8 15.01 2.40 -8.88
C PHE A 8 14.06 1.89 -9.94
N VAL A 9 14.16 0.61 -10.29
CA VAL A 9 13.34 -0.03 -11.32
C VAL A 9 12.87 -1.39 -10.83
N THR A 10 11.61 -1.71 -11.05
CA THR A 10 11.07 -3.04 -10.82
C THR A 10 10.01 -3.35 -11.87
N SER A 11 9.35 -4.50 -11.71
CA SER A 11 8.33 -4.98 -12.64
C SER A 11 7.24 -5.70 -11.85
N LEU A 12 6.01 -5.68 -12.37
CA LEU A 12 4.92 -6.48 -11.82
C LEU A 12 5.21 -7.97 -11.82
N SER A 13 6.15 -8.41 -12.67
CA SER A 13 6.55 -9.82 -12.75
C SER A 13 7.67 -10.19 -11.78
N THR A 14 8.04 -9.29 -10.87
CA THR A 14 9.07 -9.60 -9.87
C THR A 14 8.71 -10.85 -9.06
N ASP A 15 9.71 -11.63 -8.70
CA ASP A 15 9.57 -12.73 -7.76
C ASP A 15 10.23 -12.44 -6.40
N ALA A 16 10.68 -11.20 -6.21
CA ALA A 16 11.36 -10.76 -4.99
C ALA A 16 10.34 -10.26 -3.96
N TRP A 17 9.66 -11.18 -3.33
CA TRP A 17 8.63 -10.89 -2.32
C TRP A 17 9.11 -11.28 -0.92
N GLU A 18 8.70 -10.49 0.07
CA GLU A 18 8.99 -10.77 1.47
C GLU A 18 7.73 -10.58 2.32
N PRO A 19 7.62 -11.27 3.46
CA PRO A 19 6.47 -11.07 4.34
C PRO A 19 6.37 -9.64 4.83
N ASP A 20 5.15 -9.11 4.88
CA ASP A 20 4.87 -7.79 5.44
C ASP A 20 4.53 -7.95 6.93
N PRO A 21 5.34 -7.42 7.85
CA PRO A 21 5.10 -7.57 9.27
C PRO A 21 3.93 -6.72 9.79
N ASP A 22 3.51 -5.69 9.06
CA ASP A 22 2.50 -4.74 9.53
C ASP A 22 1.08 -5.17 9.19
N VAL A 23 0.87 -5.63 7.95
CA VAL A 23 -0.47 -5.93 7.46
C VAL A 23 -0.64 -7.37 6.96
N GLY A 24 0.41 -8.17 7.04
CA GLY A 24 0.41 -9.53 6.49
C GLY A 24 0.54 -9.52 4.97
N GLY A 25 0.45 -10.72 4.38
CA GLY A 25 0.69 -10.87 2.95
C GLY A 25 2.17 -10.71 2.61
N LEU A 26 2.42 -10.34 1.36
CA LEU A 26 3.77 -10.17 0.82
C LEU A 26 3.95 -8.76 0.31
N MET A 27 5.18 -8.25 0.42
CA MET A 27 5.52 -6.93 -0.10
C MET A 27 6.80 -6.99 -0.92
N HIS A 28 6.93 -6.04 -1.83
CA HIS A 28 8.14 -5.80 -2.60
C HIS A 28 8.40 -4.30 -2.61
N ILE A 29 9.57 -3.90 -2.14
CA ILE A 29 9.92 -2.47 -2.04
C ILE A 29 10.60 -2.03 -3.33
N LEU A 30 10.03 -0.99 -3.96
CA LEU A 30 10.68 -0.32 -5.10
C LEU A 30 11.77 0.61 -4.62
N CYS A 31 11.44 1.48 -3.68
CA CYS A 31 12.39 2.42 -3.12
C CYS A 31 12.00 2.83 -1.70
N ASP A 32 13.02 3.15 -0.91
CA ASP A 32 12.84 3.65 0.44
C ASP A 32 13.91 4.73 0.64
N VAL A 33 13.54 5.96 0.32
CA VAL A 33 14.41 7.13 0.39
C VAL A 33 13.72 8.22 1.22
N PRO A 34 14.45 9.23 1.70
CA PRO A 34 13.82 10.30 2.47
C PRO A 34 12.62 10.91 1.74
N GLY A 35 11.46 10.89 2.39
CA GLY A 35 10.23 11.48 1.87
C GLY A 35 9.42 10.60 0.93
N VAL A 36 9.97 9.46 0.47
CA VAL A 36 9.26 8.57 -0.46
C VAL A 36 9.51 7.11 -0.13
N TRP A 37 8.43 6.35 0.02
CA TRP A 37 8.49 4.90 0.20
C TRP A 37 7.46 4.29 -0.74
N ALA A 38 7.88 3.42 -1.64
CA ALA A 38 7.01 2.89 -2.68
C ALA A 38 7.26 1.41 -2.90
N GLY A 39 6.20 0.70 -3.26
CA GLY A 39 6.31 -0.73 -3.52
C GLY A 39 4.97 -1.37 -3.86
N PHE A 40 4.96 -2.69 -3.80
CA PHE A 40 3.78 -3.52 -4.05
C PHE A 40 3.36 -4.27 -2.79
N THR A 41 2.07 -4.51 -2.67
CA THR A 41 1.49 -5.45 -1.71
C THR A 41 0.75 -6.53 -2.48
N ARG A 42 0.82 -7.77 -1.97
CA ARG A 42 0.20 -8.93 -2.57
C ARG A 42 -0.41 -9.83 -1.51
N TYR A 43 -1.65 -10.24 -1.75
CA TYR A 43 -2.32 -11.29 -0.96
C TYR A 43 -2.76 -12.40 -1.91
N ASP A 44 -2.24 -13.59 -1.74
CA ASP A 44 -2.63 -14.75 -2.53
C ASP A 44 -3.96 -15.34 -2.05
N THR A 45 -4.23 -15.20 -0.76
CA THR A 45 -5.50 -15.55 -0.13
C THR A 45 -6.02 -14.35 0.64
N ALA A 46 -7.34 -14.21 0.72
CA ALA A 46 -7.96 -13.08 1.40
C ALA A 46 -7.62 -13.12 2.90
N PRO A 47 -7.05 -12.04 3.44
CA PRO A 47 -6.81 -11.94 4.89
C PRO A 47 -8.12 -11.65 5.62
N ALA A 48 -8.11 -11.78 6.94
CA ALA A 48 -9.13 -11.14 7.78
C ALA A 48 -9.06 -9.63 7.55
N PRO A 49 -10.13 -8.87 7.89
CA PRO A 49 -10.09 -7.41 7.69
C PRO A 49 -8.85 -6.79 8.30
N VAL A 50 -8.20 -5.91 7.53
CA VAL A 50 -6.92 -5.31 7.90
C VAL A 50 -7.15 -3.88 8.39
N ALA A 51 -6.76 -3.59 9.63
CA ALA A 51 -6.74 -2.23 10.14
C ALA A 51 -5.44 -1.57 9.70
N TRP A 52 -5.54 -0.42 9.06
CA TRP A 52 -4.37 0.28 8.55
C TRP A 52 -4.54 1.79 8.65
N THR A 53 -3.54 2.44 9.23
CA THR A 53 -3.47 3.90 9.33
C THR A 53 -2.17 4.33 8.68
N PRO A 54 -2.21 4.94 7.48
CA PRO A 54 -0.99 5.31 6.79
C PRO A 54 -0.19 6.36 7.57
N PRO A 55 1.14 6.15 7.72
CA PRO A 55 1.98 7.10 8.46
C PRO A 55 2.34 8.35 7.66
N GLN A 56 2.13 8.33 6.35
CA GLN A 56 2.33 9.43 5.42
C GLN A 56 1.12 9.45 4.49
N ARG A 57 1.04 10.42 3.59
CA ARG A 57 0.05 10.33 2.52
C ARG A 57 0.31 9.07 1.74
N GLU A 58 -0.71 8.28 1.55
CA GLU A 58 -0.63 7.05 0.77
C GLU A 58 -1.45 7.20 -0.50
N THR A 59 -0.79 7.07 -1.65
CA THR A 59 -1.43 7.01 -2.96
C THR A 59 -1.24 5.61 -3.51
N PHE A 60 -2.32 4.98 -3.94
CA PHE A 60 -2.24 3.59 -4.37
C PHE A 60 -3.16 3.29 -5.52
N MET A 61 -2.80 2.28 -6.30
CA MET A 61 -3.60 1.75 -7.39
C MET A 61 -3.81 0.25 -7.17
N ILE A 62 -5.06 -0.19 -7.31
CA ILE A 62 -5.37 -1.62 -7.29
C ILE A 62 -4.99 -2.19 -8.64
N LEU A 63 -4.12 -3.20 -8.65
CA LEU A 63 -3.63 -3.85 -9.86
C LEU A 63 -4.38 -5.13 -10.17
N GLU A 64 -4.79 -5.86 -9.13
CA GLU A 64 -5.50 -7.13 -9.25
C GLU A 64 -6.40 -7.30 -8.04
N GLY A 65 -7.57 -7.90 -8.23
CA GLY A 65 -8.52 -8.11 -7.14
C GLY A 65 -9.34 -6.86 -6.84
N ALA A 66 -9.76 -6.74 -5.59
CA ALA A 66 -10.60 -5.63 -5.15
C ALA A 66 -10.39 -5.37 -3.66
N ALA A 67 -10.77 -4.18 -3.23
CA ALA A 67 -10.76 -3.83 -1.82
C ALA A 67 -11.94 -2.91 -1.50
N ARG A 68 -12.63 -3.20 -0.40
CA ARG A 68 -13.56 -2.27 0.20
C ARG A 68 -12.86 -1.65 1.40
N ILE A 69 -12.71 -0.34 1.38
CA ILE A 69 -11.95 0.39 2.39
C ILE A 69 -12.90 1.28 3.17
N GLU A 70 -13.09 0.96 4.44
CA GLU A 70 -13.91 1.75 5.34
C GLU A 70 -13.03 2.78 6.04
N ILE A 71 -13.36 4.06 5.87
CA ILE A 71 -12.67 5.16 6.55
C ILE A 71 -13.44 5.45 7.83
N ALA A 72 -12.76 5.47 8.97
CA ALA A 72 -13.39 5.73 10.26
C ALA A 72 -14.13 7.07 10.23
N ASN A 73 -15.40 7.06 10.59
CA ASN A 73 -16.30 8.24 10.60
C ASN A 73 -16.40 8.93 9.24
N GLY A 74 -16.24 8.19 8.15
CA GLY A 74 -16.18 8.77 6.83
C GLY A 74 -16.71 7.87 5.73
N ALA A 75 -16.18 8.04 4.54
CA ALA A 75 -16.59 7.33 3.35
C ALA A 75 -16.18 5.86 3.38
N THR A 76 -16.86 5.05 2.56
CA THR A 76 -16.42 3.70 2.22
C THR A 76 -16.04 3.71 0.74
N LEU A 77 -14.84 3.24 0.44
CA LEU A 77 -14.34 3.17 -0.92
C LEU A 77 -14.49 1.75 -1.46
N GLU A 78 -15.15 1.62 -2.61
CA GLU A 78 -15.23 0.35 -3.33
C GLU A 78 -14.22 0.41 -4.48
N MET A 79 -13.08 -0.30 -4.33
CA MET A 79 -11.96 -0.20 -5.25
C MET A 79 -11.79 -1.49 -6.04
N ARG A 80 -11.56 -1.35 -7.34
CA ARG A 80 -11.32 -2.47 -8.27
C ARG A 80 -10.00 -2.26 -8.98
N SER A 81 -9.57 -3.29 -9.72
CA SER A 81 -8.39 -3.20 -10.58
C SER A 81 -8.46 -1.96 -11.47
N GLY A 82 -7.41 -1.14 -11.45
CA GLY A 82 -7.31 0.12 -12.18
C GLY A 82 -7.73 1.36 -11.41
N ASP A 83 -8.40 1.20 -10.25
CA ASP A 83 -8.80 2.35 -9.44
C ASP A 83 -7.62 2.88 -8.62
N ILE A 84 -7.59 4.21 -8.45
CA ILE A 84 -6.53 4.91 -7.74
C ILE A 84 -7.16 5.76 -6.64
N ALA A 85 -6.55 5.78 -5.46
CA ALA A 85 -6.96 6.65 -4.37
C ALA A 85 -5.75 7.26 -3.68
N SER A 86 -5.98 8.34 -2.96
CA SER A 86 -4.94 8.99 -2.16
C SER A 86 -5.53 9.41 -0.83
N LEU A 87 -4.92 8.93 0.26
CA LEU A 87 -5.39 9.16 1.62
C LEU A 87 -4.38 10.02 2.38
N PRO A 88 -4.84 11.03 3.15
CA PRO A 88 -3.92 11.77 3.99
C PRO A 88 -3.32 10.89 5.09
N ALA A 89 -2.14 11.27 5.55
CA ALA A 89 -1.50 10.63 6.70
C ALA A 89 -2.46 10.60 7.89
N GLY A 90 -2.48 9.52 8.64
CA GLY A 90 -3.30 9.39 9.83
C GLY A 90 -4.75 8.98 9.59
N THR A 91 -5.15 8.72 8.35
CA THR A 91 -6.51 8.24 8.04
C THR A 91 -6.68 6.82 8.55
N GLU A 92 -7.58 6.62 9.51
CA GLU A 92 -7.85 5.28 10.03
C GLU A 92 -8.75 4.51 9.08
N THR A 93 -8.30 3.34 8.65
CA THR A 93 -9.03 2.53 7.66
C THR A 93 -9.14 1.08 8.08
N THR A 94 -10.16 0.40 7.54
CA THR A 94 -10.30 -1.05 7.60
C THR A 94 -10.48 -1.55 6.18
N TRP A 95 -9.63 -2.47 5.75
CA TRP A 95 -9.63 -3.02 4.39
C TRP A 95 -10.23 -4.41 4.38
N HIS A 96 -11.19 -4.61 3.49
CA HIS A 96 -11.77 -5.92 3.16
C HIS A 96 -11.28 -6.30 1.78
N ILE A 97 -10.36 -7.26 1.72
CA ILE A 97 -9.60 -7.57 0.51
C ILE A 97 -10.15 -8.81 -0.16
N THR A 98 -10.37 -8.72 -1.47
CA THR A 98 -10.71 -9.85 -2.32
C THR A 98 -9.44 -10.32 -3.04
N ALA A 99 -9.00 -11.53 -2.74
CA ALA A 99 -7.80 -12.13 -3.32
C ALA A 99 -8.15 -12.97 -4.57
N PRO A 100 -7.21 -13.22 -5.47
CA PRO A 100 -5.84 -12.70 -5.44
C PRO A 100 -5.81 -11.20 -5.61
N PHE A 101 -4.92 -10.54 -4.85
CA PHE A 101 -4.90 -9.10 -4.74
C PHE A 101 -3.48 -8.59 -4.92
N ARG A 102 -3.32 -7.52 -5.68
CA ARG A 102 -2.08 -6.77 -5.79
C ARG A 102 -2.38 -5.29 -5.87
N GLU A 103 -1.53 -4.49 -5.23
CA GLU A 103 -1.58 -3.03 -5.34
C GLU A 103 -0.18 -2.46 -5.45
N PHE A 104 -0.08 -1.29 -6.09
CA PHE A 104 1.09 -0.44 -6.04
C PHE A 104 0.78 0.74 -5.13
N TRP A 105 1.67 1.03 -4.18
CA TRP A 105 1.48 2.11 -3.23
C TRP A 105 2.71 3.00 -3.15
N VAL A 106 2.46 4.29 -2.87
CA VAL A 106 3.49 5.30 -2.67
C VAL A 106 3.13 6.08 -1.41
N PHE A 107 4.04 6.08 -0.45
CA PHE A 107 3.97 6.97 0.71
C PHE A 107 4.83 8.18 0.43
N SER A 108 4.29 9.38 0.65
CA SER A 108 4.98 10.63 0.33
C SER A 108 4.69 11.72 1.34
N GLY A 109 5.61 12.68 1.41
CA GLY A 109 5.47 13.83 2.30
C GLY A 109 5.82 13.52 3.74
N PRO A 110 5.46 14.41 4.67
CA PRO A 110 5.81 14.25 6.06
C PRO A 110 5.03 13.11 6.72
N LYS A 111 5.69 12.42 7.62
CA LYS A 111 5.05 11.40 8.47
C LYS A 111 4.16 12.08 9.50
N VAL A 112 3.13 11.36 9.95
CA VAL A 112 2.36 11.78 11.12
C VAL A 112 3.35 11.81 12.28
N GLU A 113 3.46 12.98 12.94
CA GLU A 113 4.31 13.12 14.10
C GLU A 113 3.65 12.47 15.29
N GLU A 114 4.45 11.73 16.05
CA GLU A 114 3.99 11.26 17.35
C GLU A 114 3.93 12.45 18.29
N GLU A 115 2.87 12.49 19.10
CA GLU A 115 2.78 13.49 20.16
C GLU A 115 3.94 13.33 21.13
N ALA A 116 4.64 14.39 21.31
CA ALA A 116 5.78 14.40 22.23
C ALA A 116 5.30 14.39 23.69
#